data_d71fae069652e7ed3f9b4ec44f0150a1
#
_entry.id   d71fae069652e7ed3f9b4ec44f0150a1
#
_cell.length_a   1.000
_cell.length_b   1.000
_cell.length_c   1.000
_cell.angle_alpha   90.00
_cell.angle_beta   90.00
_cell.angle_gamma   90.00
#
_symmetry.space_group_name_H-M   'P 1'
#
loop_
_entity.id
_entity.type
_entity.pdbx_description
1 polymer ?
#
loop_
_entity_poly.entity_id
_entity_poly.type
_entity_poly.pdbx_seq_one_letter_code
_entity_poly.pdbx_strand_id
1 'polypeptide(L)'
;FAIVVKLILFPFSLKGKRSMIQMNMLSDKMQKLQKQYGKDKERYNLEVQKLYEKEKVNPMSGCLWSFVPLLILLPLYAIIRQPLKYMMGVNSQDLLNAVANAVQWNSAALDMGWIKEAADSFANTGYNQLYLASLITPENLASVQAAVGEAGSKIFSINFDFLGLIDLSQTPQLKFWTISGGFGLFLLPVISAASGFVFSLISMKTNSVNQKSAQAANNATAKSMLIVSP
;
A
#
# COMPACT_ATOMS: atom_id res chain seq x y z
N PHE A 1 -8.05 15.10 -0.42
CA PHE A 1 -6.93 14.47 -1.10
C PHE A 1 -7.36 13.18 -1.83
N ALA A 2 -7.90 12.17 -1.13
CA ALA A 2 -8.28 10.87 -1.71
C ALA A 2 -9.28 10.97 -2.88
N ILE A 3 -10.25 11.88 -2.80
CA ILE A 3 -11.23 12.12 -3.87
C ILE A 3 -10.55 12.69 -5.12
N VAL A 4 -9.65 13.66 -4.96
CA VAL A 4 -8.91 14.28 -6.07
C VAL A 4 -8.03 13.26 -6.77
N VAL A 5 -7.29 12.45 -6.01
CA VAL A 5 -6.47 11.37 -6.56
C VAL A 5 -7.32 10.34 -7.32
N LYS A 6 -8.48 9.95 -6.78
CA LYS A 6 -9.40 9.04 -7.45
C LYS A 6 -9.96 9.61 -8.75
N LEU A 7 -10.29 10.91 -8.78
CA LEU A 7 -10.76 11.59 -9.98
C LEU A 7 -9.68 11.64 -11.07
N ILE A 8 -8.43 11.95 -10.70
CA ILE A 8 -7.30 11.94 -11.64
C ILE A 8 -7.04 10.52 -12.17
N LEU A 9 -7.14 9.49 -11.32
CA LEU A 9 -6.90 8.09 -11.70
C LEU A 9 -8.08 7.45 -12.45
N PHE A 10 -9.27 8.04 -12.39
CA PHE A 10 -10.49 7.48 -12.96
C PHE A 10 -10.37 7.17 -14.46
N PRO A 11 -9.93 8.09 -15.36
CA PRO A 11 -9.80 7.80 -16.78
C PRO A 11 -8.78 6.67 -17.06
N PHE A 12 -7.72 6.58 -16.27
CA PHE A 12 -6.72 5.53 -16.38
C PHE A 12 -7.30 4.17 -15.97
N SER A 13 -8.03 4.15 -14.85
CA SER A 13 -8.73 2.95 -14.37
C SER A 13 -9.75 2.43 -15.38
N LEU A 14 -10.48 3.31 -16.07
CA LEU A 14 -11.43 2.91 -17.12
C LEU A 14 -10.73 2.26 -18.32
N LYS A 15 -9.59 2.80 -18.76
CA LYS A 15 -8.81 2.19 -19.87
C LYS A 15 -8.31 0.80 -19.49
N GLY A 16 -7.80 0.63 -18.26
CA GLY A 16 -7.39 -0.67 -17.75
C GLY A 16 -8.53 -1.69 -17.71
N LYS A 17 -9.71 -1.28 -17.20
CA LYS A 17 -10.90 -2.15 -17.16
C LYS A 17 -11.40 -2.54 -18.54
N ARG A 18 -11.41 -1.62 -19.51
CA ARG A 18 -11.80 -1.93 -20.90
C ARG A 18 -10.89 -2.97 -21.53
N SER A 19 -9.56 -2.83 -21.36
CA SER A 19 -8.60 -3.83 -21.84
C SER A 19 -8.80 -5.20 -21.18
N MET A 20 -9.09 -5.24 -19.89
CA MET A 20 -9.36 -6.47 -19.16
C MET A 20 -10.65 -7.16 -19.63
N ILE A 21 -11.71 -6.39 -19.92
CA ILE A 21 -12.96 -6.91 -20.50
C ILE A 21 -12.71 -7.52 -21.89
N GLN A 22 -11.95 -6.83 -22.75
CA GLN A 22 -11.60 -7.34 -24.05
C GLN A 22 -10.81 -8.67 -23.95
N MET A 23 -9.85 -8.76 -23.03
CA MET A 23 -9.15 -10.02 -22.77
C MET A 23 -10.08 -11.14 -22.28
N ASN A 24 -11.02 -10.81 -21.40
CA ASN A 24 -12.01 -11.80 -20.93
C ASN A 24 -12.90 -12.32 -22.07
N MET A 25 -13.28 -11.45 -23.02
CA MET A 25 -14.05 -11.88 -24.20
C MET A 25 -13.26 -12.83 -25.14
N LEU A 26 -11.92 -12.74 -25.13
CA LEU A 26 -11.07 -13.66 -25.88
C LEU A 26 -10.82 -14.98 -25.14
N SER A 27 -11.15 -15.08 -23.87
CA SER A 27 -10.93 -16.26 -23.02
C SER A 27 -11.49 -17.54 -23.65
N ASP A 28 -12.70 -17.49 -24.21
CA ASP A 28 -13.33 -18.66 -24.86
C ASP A 28 -12.57 -19.13 -26.12
N LYS A 29 -12.06 -18.17 -26.90
CA LYS A 29 -11.23 -18.45 -28.08
C LYS A 29 -9.89 -19.04 -27.67
N MET A 30 -9.27 -18.52 -26.63
CA MET A 30 -8.02 -19.05 -26.07
C MET A 30 -8.18 -20.47 -25.54
N GLN A 31 -9.29 -20.79 -24.86
CA GLN A 31 -9.56 -22.16 -24.41
C GLN A 31 -9.72 -23.15 -25.56
N LYS A 32 -10.36 -22.74 -26.66
CA LYS A 32 -10.43 -23.57 -27.87
C LYS A 32 -9.04 -23.86 -28.45
N LEU A 33 -8.19 -22.82 -28.55
CA LEU A 33 -6.80 -22.98 -28.96
C LEU A 33 -5.99 -23.89 -28.04
N GLN A 34 -6.20 -23.75 -26.71
CA GLN A 34 -5.56 -24.59 -25.71
C GLN A 34 -5.97 -26.08 -25.86
N LYS A 35 -7.25 -26.35 -26.11
CA LYS A 35 -7.72 -27.72 -26.35
C LYS A 35 -7.14 -28.30 -27.65
N GLN A 36 -6.97 -27.47 -28.67
CA GLN A 36 -6.50 -27.87 -29.99
C GLN A 36 -4.97 -28.04 -30.05
N TYR A 37 -4.21 -27.13 -29.42
CA TYR A 37 -2.75 -27.06 -29.53
C TYR A 37 -2.03 -27.20 -28.18
N GLY A 38 -2.72 -27.51 -27.07
CA GLY A 38 -2.14 -27.52 -25.73
C GLY A 38 -1.00 -28.52 -25.51
N LYS A 39 -0.84 -29.52 -26.40
CA LYS A 39 0.31 -30.44 -26.39
C LYS A 39 1.56 -29.83 -27.05
N ASP A 40 1.38 -28.85 -27.93
CA ASP A 40 2.45 -28.16 -28.67
C ASP A 40 2.45 -26.69 -28.20
N LYS A 41 3.29 -26.38 -27.21
CA LYS A 41 3.37 -25.04 -26.59
C LYS A 41 3.81 -23.95 -27.56
N GLU A 42 4.68 -24.28 -28.53
CA GLU A 42 5.16 -23.30 -29.50
C GLU A 42 4.03 -22.89 -30.44
N ARG A 43 3.34 -23.87 -30.97
CA ARG A 43 2.20 -23.66 -31.87
C ARG A 43 1.04 -22.96 -31.16
N TYR A 44 0.78 -23.32 -29.90
CA TYR A 44 -0.21 -22.60 -29.07
C TYR A 44 0.14 -21.11 -28.90
N ASN A 45 1.39 -20.80 -28.56
CA ASN A 45 1.83 -19.42 -28.39
C ASN A 45 1.73 -18.59 -29.68
N LEU A 46 2.10 -19.20 -30.83
CA LEU A 46 1.96 -18.53 -32.13
C LEU A 46 0.50 -18.25 -32.50
N GLU A 47 -0.40 -19.21 -32.27
CA GLU A 47 -1.83 -18.99 -32.54
C GLU A 47 -2.48 -18.02 -31.60
N VAL A 48 -2.04 -17.95 -30.32
CA VAL A 48 -2.47 -16.94 -29.36
C VAL A 48 -1.99 -15.55 -29.78
N GLN A 49 -0.76 -15.41 -30.27
CA GLN A 49 -0.27 -14.12 -30.79
C GLN A 49 -1.08 -13.67 -32.00
N LYS A 50 -1.32 -14.55 -32.98
CA LYS A 50 -2.18 -14.26 -34.13
C LYS A 50 -3.59 -13.86 -33.71
N LEU A 51 -4.15 -14.48 -32.66
CA LEU A 51 -5.46 -14.12 -32.14
C LEU A 51 -5.47 -12.69 -31.58
N TYR A 52 -4.44 -12.31 -30.81
CA TYR A 52 -4.30 -10.96 -30.28
C TYR A 52 -4.15 -9.90 -31.39
N GLU A 53 -3.35 -10.20 -32.42
CA GLU A 53 -3.17 -9.33 -33.60
C GLU A 53 -4.47 -9.17 -34.37
N LYS A 54 -5.18 -10.26 -34.60
CA LYS A 54 -6.46 -10.27 -35.32
C LYS A 54 -7.55 -9.46 -34.63
N GLU A 55 -7.63 -9.59 -33.30
CA GLU A 55 -8.62 -8.88 -32.47
C GLU A 55 -8.14 -7.48 -32.05
N LYS A 56 -6.92 -7.07 -32.46
CA LYS A 56 -6.28 -5.80 -32.11
C LYS A 56 -6.25 -5.55 -30.59
N VAL A 57 -6.06 -6.59 -29.80
CA VAL A 57 -5.97 -6.52 -28.34
C VAL A 57 -4.53 -6.68 -27.89
N ASN A 58 -4.01 -5.71 -27.15
CA ASN A 58 -2.68 -5.78 -26.60
C ASN A 58 -2.74 -6.31 -25.14
N PRO A 59 -2.24 -7.52 -24.86
CA PRO A 59 -2.29 -8.11 -23.51
C PRO A 59 -1.50 -7.29 -22.49
N MET A 60 -0.45 -6.58 -22.93
CA MET A 60 0.37 -5.75 -22.03
C MET A 60 -0.33 -4.46 -21.58
N SER A 61 -1.31 -3.96 -22.35
CA SER A 61 -1.97 -2.70 -22.03
C SER A 61 -2.77 -2.78 -20.72
N GLY A 62 -3.37 -3.93 -20.41
CA GLY A 62 -4.13 -4.14 -19.18
C GLY A 62 -3.26 -4.09 -17.93
N CYS A 63 -2.11 -4.75 -17.94
CA CYS A 63 -1.21 -4.75 -16.78
C CYS A 63 -0.47 -3.42 -16.62
N LEU A 64 -0.11 -2.73 -17.70
CA LEU A 64 0.58 -1.44 -17.60
C LEU A 64 -0.24 -0.39 -16.83
N TRP A 65 -1.55 -0.36 -17.05
CA TRP A 65 -2.45 0.54 -16.33
C TRP A 65 -2.62 0.21 -14.84
N SER A 66 -2.35 -1.03 -14.44
CA SER A 66 -2.35 -1.43 -13.02
C SER A 66 -1.18 -0.85 -12.23
N PHE A 67 -0.07 -0.45 -12.90
CA PHE A 67 1.09 0.16 -12.24
C PHE A 67 0.93 1.67 -12.00
N VAL A 68 -0.03 2.34 -12.64
CA VAL A 68 -0.24 3.78 -12.46
C VAL A 68 -0.51 4.17 -10.99
N PRO A 69 -1.37 3.47 -10.24
CA PRO A 69 -1.54 3.72 -8.81
C PRO A 69 -0.25 3.57 -8.00
N LEU A 70 0.63 2.63 -8.39
CA LEU A 70 1.91 2.41 -7.72
C LEU A 70 2.85 3.61 -7.87
N LEU A 71 2.88 4.27 -9.03
CA LEU A 71 3.69 5.47 -9.25
C LEU A 71 3.28 6.64 -8.34
N ILE A 72 2.01 6.70 -7.94
CA ILE A 72 1.52 7.70 -6.98
C ILE A 72 1.78 7.24 -5.55
N LEU A 73 1.65 5.95 -5.29
CA LEU A 73 1.85 5.38 -3.95
C LEU A 73 3.29 5.54 -3.45
N LEU A 74 4.30 5.41 -4.33
CA LEU A 74 5.70 5.51 -3.95
C LEU A 74 6.09 6.88 -3.37
N PRO A 75 5.80 8.03 -4.04
CA PRO A 75 6.03 9.34 -3.45
C PRO A 75 5.21 9.58 -2.18
N LEU A 76 3.95 9.15 -2.17
CA LEU A 76 3.09 9.27 -0.99
C LEU A 76 3.66 8.52 0.21
N TYR A 77 4.16 7.30 -0.01
CA TYR A 77 4.83 6.52 1.02
C TYR A 77 6.07 7.24 1.57
N ALA A 78 6.87 7.88 0.70
CA ALA A 78 8.03 8.65 1.13
C ALA A 78 7.63 9.85 2.02
N ILE A 79 6.55 10.57 1.66
CA ILE A 79 6.02 11.69 2.45
C ILE A 79 5.53 11.22 3.82
N ILE A 80 4.77 10.14 3.87
CA ILE A 80 4.25 9.58 5.13
C ILE A 80 5.40 9.11 6.03
N ARG A 81 6.39 8.45 5.45
CA ARG A 81 7.52 7.92 6.21
C ARG A 81 8.47 9.00 6.74
N GLN A 82 8.56 10.14 6.05
CA GLN A 82 9.45 11.24 6.41
C GLN A 82 8.70 12.59 6.52
N PRO A 83 7.77 12.72 7.47
CA PRO A 83 6.91 13.90 7.57
C PRO A 83 7.69 15.16 7.94
N LEU A 84 8.71 15.07 8.78
CA LEU A 84 9.56 16.19 9.15
C LEU A 84 10.25 16.82 7.93
N LYS A 85 10.76 15.97 7.03
CA LYS A 85 11.42 16.41 5.80
C LYS A 85 10.44 17.02 4.80
N TYR A 86 9.39 16.30 4.44
CA TYR A 86 8.52 16.67 3.32
C TYR A 86 7.38 17.62 3.69
N MET A 87 6.92 17.59 4.94
CA MET A 87 5.79 18.42 5.38
C MET A 87 6.25 19.64 6.22
N MET A 88 7.33 19.49 6.99
CA MET A 88 7.80 20.52 7.93
C MET A 88 9.12 21.19 7.50
N GLY A 89 9.75 20.72 6.42
CA GLY A 89 10.96 21.33 5.87
C GLY A 89 12.25 21.11 6.68
N VAL A 90 12.25 20.13 7.60
CA VAL A 90 13.43 19.74 8.39
C VAL A 90 14.33 18.84 7.54
N ASN A 91 15.26 19.46 6.80
CA ASN A 91 16.03 18.77 5.77
C ASN A 91 17.47 18.41 6.19
N SER A 92 18.02 19.04 7.23
CA SER A 92 19.38 18.78 7.69
C SER A 92 19.40 17.79 8.87
N GLN A 93 20.52 17.10 9.03
CA GLN A 93 20.74 16.19 10.16
C GLN A 93 20.77 16.95 11.49
N ASP A 94 21.34 18.15 11.50
CA ASP A 94 21.41 18.99 12.71
C ASP A 94 20.00 19.39 13.20
N LEU A 95 19.11 19.75 12.27
CA LEU A 95 17.71 20.07 12.61
C LEU A 95 16.97 18.81 13.12
N LEU A 96 17.23 17.65 12.52
CA LEU A 96 16.64 16.40 13.01
C LEU A 96 17.15 16.05 14.41
N ASN A 97 18.42 16.26 14.69
CA ASN A 97 19.01 16.07 16.01
C ASN A 97 18.42 17.05 17.02
N ALA A 98 18.23 18.33 16.64
CA ALA A 98 17.61 19.33 17.52
C ALA A 98 16.18 18.95 17.89
N VAL A 99 15.37 18.51 16.93
CA VAL A 99 14.00 18.00 17.20
C VAL A 99 14.06 16.75 18.11
N ALA A 100 14.94 15.79 17.80
CA ALA A 100 15.07 14.57 18.56
C ALA A 100 15.46 14.83 20.03
N ASN A 101 16.37 15.75 20.27
CA ASN A 101 16.77 16.15 21.60
C ASN A 101 15.63 16.87 22.36
N ALA A 102 14.90 17.75 21.67
CA ALA A 102 13.79 18.50 22.27
C ALA A 102 12.65 17.59 22.77
N VAL A 103 12.41 16.45 22.10
CA VAL A 103 11.40 15.45 22.51
C VAL A 103 11.99 14.28 23.29
N GLN A 104 13.27 14.32 23.67
CA GLN A 104 13.97 13.24 24.38
C GLN A 104 13.86 11.89 23.64
N TRP A 105 14.13 11.91 22.32
CA TRP A 105 13.98 10.77 21.44
C TRP A 105 14.56 9.45 21.97
N ASN A 106 15.80 9.45 22.46
CA ASN A 106 16.47 8.23 22.90
C ASN A 106 15.71 7.53 24.02
N SER A 107 15.24 8.29 25.02
CA SER A 107 14.46 7.75 26.13
C SER A 107 13.11 7.21 25.65
N ALA A 108 12.35 8.00 24.91
CA ALA A 108 11.04 7.59 24.43
C ALA A 108 11.11 6.41 23.47
N ALA A 109 12.09 6.40 22.56
CA ALA A 109 12.24 5.34 21.54
C ALA A 109 12.73 4.00 22.15
N LEU A 110 13.54 4.04 23.21
CA LEU A 110 13.92 2.84 23.98
C LEU A 110 12.71 2.27 24.74
N ASP A 111 11.95 3.12 25.42
CA ASP A 111 10.76 2.72 26.18
C ASP A 111 9.69 2.09 25.28
N MET A 112 9.53 2.63 24.07
CA MET A 112 8.60 2.11 23.05
C MET A 112 9.15 0.92 22.26
N GLY A 113 10.44 0.58 22.42
CA GLY A 113 11.10 -0.48 21.68
C GLY A 113 11.33 -0.17 20.19
N TRP A 114 11.33 1.09 19.78
CA TRP A 114 11.60 1.51 18.41
C TRP A 114 13.08 1.44 18.04
N ILE A 115 13.94 1.63 19.03
CA ILE A 115 15.40 1.47 18.93
C ILE A 115 15.87 0.49 20.01
N LYS A 116 17.03 -0.12 19.77
CA LYS A 116 17.64 -1.06 20.72
C LYS A 116 18.67 -0.41 21.63
N GLU A 117 19.32 0.64 21.14
CA GLU A 117 20.40 1.36 21.82
C GLU A 117 20.25 2.86 21.55
N ALA A 118 20.63 3.67 22.54
CA ALA A 118 20.70 5.11 22.38
C ALA A 118 21.86 5.48 21.43
N ALA A 119 21.67 6.53 20.65
CA ALA A 119 22.69 7.02 19.73
C ALA A 119 22.92 8.53 19.95
N ASP A 120 24.15 9.00 19.70
CA ASP A 120 24.52 10.42 19.81
C ASP A 120 23.82 11.29 18.76
N SER A 121 23.45 10.68 17.62
CA SER A 121 22.72 11.37 16.55
C SER A 121 21.46 10.59 16.14
N PHE A 122 20.44 11.33 15.73
CA PHE A 122 19.21 10.75 15.23
C PHE A 122 19.43 9.93 13.95
N ALA A 123 19.16 8.65 14.00
CA ALA A 123 19.23 7.76 12.84
C ALA A 123 17.98 7.90 11.96
N ASN A 124 18.13 8.60 10.82
CA ASN A 124 17.02 8.77 9.86
C ASN A 124 16.82 7.53 9.00
N THR A 125 16.47 6.40 9.61
CA THR A 125 16.25 5.11 8.97
C THR A 125 14.85 4.57 9.25
N GLY A 126 14.36 3.67 8.42
CA GLY A 126 13.07 3.03 8.62
C GLY A 126 11.93 4.03 8.80
N TYR A 127 11.21 3.93 9.91
CA TYR A 127 10.08 4.77 10.29
C TYR A 127 10.44 5.80 11.38
N ASN A 128 11.73 5.98 11.70
CA ASN A 128 12.15 6.81 12.81
C ASN A 128 11.63 8.25 12.73
N GLN A 129 11.58 8.86 11.53
CA GLN A 129 10.99 10.19 11.38
C GLN A 129 9.48 10.22 11.68
N LEU A 130 8.74 9.17 11.36
CA LEU A 130 7.33 9.07 11.68
C LEU A 130 7.13 8.97 13.20
N TYR A 131 7.93 8.11 13.85
CA TYR A 131 7.94 7.98 15.31
C TYR A 131 8.38 9.29 16.00
N LEU A 132 9.40 9.96 15.46
CA LEU A 132 9.83 11.26 15.96
C LEU A 132 8.71 12.30 15.85
N ALA A 133 7.99 12.33 14.74
CA ALA A 133 6.86 13.23 14.55
C ALA A 133 5.68 12.93 15.49
N SER A 134 5.46 11.67 15.90
CA SER A 134 4.41 11.32 16.85
C SER A 134 4.71 11.79 18.27
N LEU A 135 5.98 12.03 18.61
CA LEU A 135 6.37 12.60 19.90
C LEU A 135 6.19 14.12 19.96
N ILE A 136 5.92 14.79 18.83
CA ILE A 136 5.63 16.22 18.80
C ILE A 136 4.15 16.43 19.14
N THR A 137 3.88 16.71 20.41
CA THR A 137 2.55 16.98 20.94
C THR A 137 2.27 18.49 20.97
N PRO A 138 1.00 18.93 21.06
CA PRO A 138 0.69 20.36 21.23
C PRO A 138 1.35 20.97 22.47
N GLU A 139 1.62 20.16 23.49
CA GLU A 139 2.22 20.59 24.75
C GLU A 139 3.72 20.91 24.62
N ASN A 140 4.47 20.11 23.83
CA ASN A 140 5.91 20.33 23.65
C ASN A 140 6.27 21.08 22.35
N LEU A 141 5.26 21.40 21.53
CA LEU A 141 5.47 22.02 20.21
C LEU A 141 6.29 23.32 20.32
N ALA A 142 6.01 24.17 21.28
CA ALA A 142 6.72 25.43 21.46
C ALA A 142 8.22 25.22 21.76
N SER A 143 8.56 24.22 22.60
CA SER A 143 9.96 23.88 22.89
C SER A 143 10.67 23.27 21.69
N VAL A 144 9.98 22.45 20.91
CA VAL A 144 10.52 21.88 19.66
C VAL A 144 10.77 22.97 18.62
N GLN A 145 9.83 23.90 18.44
CA GLN A 145 9.99 25.05 17.53
C GLN A 145 11.16 25.93 17.93
N ALA A 146 11.32 26.21 19.23
CA ALA A 146 12.43 27.01 19.76
C ALA A 146 13.79 26.32 19.54
N ALA A 147 13.86 24.99 19.70
CA ALA A 147 15.10 24.23 19.49
C ALA A 147 15.59 24.25 18.03
N VAL A 148 14.68 24.42 17.06
CA VAL A 148 14.98 24.42 15.62
C VAL A 148 15.18 25.84 15.06
N GLY A 149 14.85 26.88 15.84
CA GLY A 149 15.02 28.27 15.44
C GLY A 149 14.07 28.71 14.32
N GLU A 150 14.58 29.39 13.29
CA GLU A 150 13.74 29.92 12.20
C GLU A 150 12.95 28.83 11.44
N ALA A 151 13.52 27.64 11.28
CA ALA A 151 12.81 26.50 10.65
C ALA A 151 11.67 25.97 11.52
N GLY A 152 11.65 26.29 12.81
CA GLY A 152 10.62 25.84 13.77
C GLY A 152 9.22 26.33 13.43
N SER A 153 9.07 27.48 12.77
CA SER A 153 7.77 28.04 12.38
C SER A 153 6.93 27.11 11.48
N LYS A 154 7.57 26.17 10.80
CA LYS A 154 6.92 25.19 9.93
C LYS A 154 6.61 23.86 10.64
N ILE A 155 7.11 23.68 11.85
CA ILE A 155 6.85 22.47 12.64
C ILE A 155 5.47 22.57 13.29
N PHE A 156 4.68 21.53 13.14
CA PHE A 156 3.36 21.39 13.72
C PHE A 156 3.16 19.97 14.27
N SER A 157 2.28 19.82 15.25
CA SER A 157 1.89 18.52 15.76
C SER A 157 0.95 17.82 14.78
N ILE A 158 1.25 16.57 14.44
CA ILE A 158 0.39 15.72 13.63
C ILE A 158 -0.45 14.87 14.57
N ASN A 159 -1.76 14.91 14.42
CA ASN A 159 -2.63 14.01 15.14
C ASN A 159 -2.64 12.64 14.47
N PHE A 160 -2.03 11.64 15.10
CA PHE A 160 -2.02 10.25 14.66
C PHE A 160 -3.19 9.44 15.23
N ASP A 161 -3.97 10.02 16.14
CA ASP A 161 -5.09 9.34 16.76
C ASP A 161 -6.30 9.31 15.82
N PHE A 162 -6.70 8.12 15.45
CA PHE A 162 -7.88 7.89 14.60
C PHE A 162 -9.06 7.43 15.45
N LEU A 163 -10.06 8.32 15.59
CA LEU A 163 -11.31 8.10 16.34
C LEU A 163 -11.11 7.82 17.84
N GLY A 164 -9.99 8.20 18.45
CA GLY A 164 -9.69 7.92 19.84
C GLY A 164 -9.43 6.42 20.15
N LEU A 165 -9.25 5.60 19.11
CA LEU A 165 -9.13 4.14 19.24
C LEU A 165 -7.83 3.58 18.69
N ILE A 166 -7.24 4.25 17.70
CA ILE A 166 -6.13 3.72 16.91
C ILE A 166 -5.06 4.78 16.75
N ASP A 167 -3.90 4.55 17.32
CA ASP A 167 -2.71 5.37 17.08
C ASP A 167 -2.01 4.90 15.80
N LEU A 168 -2.16 5.68 14.72
CA LEU A 168 -1.60 5.38 13.41
C LEU A 168 -0.08 5.55 13.32
N SER A 169 0.57 6.07 14.35
CA SER A 169 2.04 6.13 14.45
C SER A 169 2.66 4.79 14.82
N GLN A 170 1.88 3.91 15.42
CA GLN A 170 2.34 2.60 15.91
C GLN A 170 2.22 1.52 14.83
N THR A 171 3.08 0.51 14.94
CA THR A 171 2.98 -0.68 14.09
C THR A 171 2.12 -1.77 14.74
N PRO A 172 1.23 -2.44 13.98
CA PRO A 172 0.47 -3.56 14.52
C PRO A 172 1.40 -4.67 15.03
N GLN A 173 1.19 -5.11 16.25
CA GLN A 173 1.94 -6.20 16.85
C GLN A 173 1.01 -7.39 17.15
N LEU A 174 1.54 -8.61 17.05
CA LEU A 174 0.79 -9.83 17.36
C LEU A 174 0.39 -9.89 18.84
N LYS A 175 1.21 -9.28 19.73
CA LYS A 175 0.92 -9.16 21.16
C LYS A 175 0.15 -7.88 21.46
N PHE A 176 -1.02 -7.72 20.82
CA PHE A 176 -1.85 -6.49 20.91
C PHE A 176 -2.33 -6.16 22.33
N TRP A 177 -2.34 -7.13 23.26
CA TRP A 177 -2.74 -6.93 24.65
C TRP A 177 -1.69 -6.26 25.53
N THR A 178 -0.46 -6.11 25.05
CA THR A 178 0.64 -5.48 25.80
C THR A 178 0.75 -3.97 25.59
N ILE A 179 0.04 -3.44 24.59
CA ILE A 179 0.15 -2.03 24.16
C ILE A 179 -1.21 -1.34 24.34
N SER A 180 -1.19 -0.15 24.92
CA SER A 180 -2.39 0.70 25.00
C SER A 180 -2.87 1.00 23.57
N GLY A 181 -4.17 0.73 23.28
CA GLY A 181 -4.71 0.88 21.93
C GLY A 181 -4.33 -0.23 20.94
N GLY A 182 -3.55 -1.24 21.34
CA GLY A 182 -3.09 -2.33 20.47
C GLY A 182 -4.20 -3.16 19.83
N PHE A 183 -5.36 -3.26 20.49
CA PHE A 183 -6.53 -3.94 19.92
C PHE A 183 -7.03 -3.25 18.64
N GLY A 184 -7.09 -1.91 18.64
CA GLY A 184 -7.49 -1.13 17.46
C GLY A 184 -6.52 -1.33 16.29
N LEU A 185 -5.20 -1.32 16.58
CA LEU A 185 -4.15 -1.56 15.59
C LEU A 185 -4.22 -2.97 14.99
N PHE A 186 -4.48 -3.99 15.81
CA PHE A 186 -4.65 -5.37 15.34
C PHE A 186 -5.91 -5.54 14.48
N LEU A 187 -6.96 -4.77 14.75
CA LEU A 187 -8.20 -4.81 13.99
C LEU A 187 -8.03 -4.34 12.53
N LEU A 188 -7.12 -3.40 12.26
CA LEU A 188 -6.86 -2.88 10.90
C LEU A 188 -6.46 -3.95 9.89
N PRO A 189 -5.41 -4.77 10.11
CA PRO A 189 -5.07 -5.85 9.19
C PRO A 189 -6.18 -6.91 9.08
N VAL A 190 -6.91 -7.19 10.17
CA VAL A 190 -8.04 -8.14 10.13
C VAL A 190 -9.17 -7.62 9.24
N ILE A 191 -9.58 -6.35 9.37
CA ILE A 191 -10.60 -5.73 8.51
C ILE A 191 -10.11 -5.69 7.06
N SER A 192 -8.84 -5.36 6.84
CA SER A 192 -8.24 -5.32 5.49
C SER A 192 -8.29 -6.71 4.84
N ALA A 193 -7.86 -7.74 5.54
CA ALA A 193 -7.92 -9.12 5.06
C ALA A 193 -9.37 -9.59 4.80
N ALA A 194 -10.29 -9.28 5.71
CA ALA A 194 -11.71 -9.62 5.54
C ALA A 194 -12.32 -8.92 4.33
N SER A 195 -12.05 -7.63 4.14
CA SER A 195 -12.54 -6.87 2.99
C SER A 195 -11.96 -7.38 1.66
N GLY A 196 -10.67 -7.73 1.63
CA GLY A 196 -10.02 -8.37 0.48
C GLY A 196 -10.63 -9.72 0.15
N PHE A 197 -10.91 -10.54 1.16
CA PHE A 197 -11.57 -11.82 1.00
C PHE A 197 -13.00 -11.67 0.43
N VAL A 198 -13.80 -10.75 0.99
CA VAL A 198 -15.15 -10.46 0.49
C VAL A 198 -15.10 -9.96 -0.95
N PHE A 199 -14.17 -9.04 -1.28
CA PHE A 199 -13.98 -8.57 -2.64
C PHE A 199 -13.61 -9.70 -3.60
N SER A 200 -12.73 -10.61 -3.19
CA SER A 200 -12.34 -11.79 -3.97
C SER A 200 -13.54 -12.72 -4.23
N LEU A 201 -14.36 -12.97 -3.21
CA LEU A 201 -15.59 -13.77 -3.37
C LEU A 201 -16.59 -13.14 -4.34
N ILE A 202 -16.81 -11.83 -4.24
CA ILE A 202 -17.70 -11.09 -5.15
C ILE A 202 -17.15 -11.17 -6.59
N SER A 203 -15.85 -10.93 -6.76
CA SER A 203 -15.18 -11.00 -8.05
C SER A 203 -15.29 -12.39 -8.68
N MET A 204 -15.10 -13.46 -7.90
CA MET A 204 -15.26 -14.84 -8.36
C MET A 204 -16.71 -15.13 -8.79
N LYS A 205 -17.71 -14.71 -8.01
CA LYS A 205 -19.11 -14.89 -8.38
C LYS A 205 -19.49 -14.12 -9.65
N THR A 206 -19.01 -12.90 -9.79
CA THR A 206 -19.27 -12.05 -10.96
C THR A 206 -18.58 -12.59 -12.21
N ASN A 207 -17.35 -13.11 -12.08
CA ASN A 207 -16.62 -13.72 -13.19
C ASN A 207 -17.16 -15.13 -13.54
N SER A 208 -17.74 -15.87 -12.60
CA SER A 208 -18.27 -17.21 -12.84
C SER A 208 -19.47 -17.23 -13.79
N VAL A 209 -20.16 -16.10 -13.95
CA VAL A 209 -21.20 -15.96 -14.96
C VAL A 209 -20.63 -16.07 -16.37
N ASN A 210 -19.36 -15.64 -16.57
CA ASN A 210 -18.63 -15.77 -17.84
C ASN A 210 -17.76 -17.03 -17.93
N GLN A 211 -17.55 -17.78 -16.83
CA GLN A 211 -16.62 -18.90 -16.72
C GLN A 211 -17.26 -20.29 -16.64
N LYS A 212 -18.53 -20.47 -17.01
CA LYS A 212 -19.12 -21.82 -17.03
C LYS A 212 -18.37 -22.83 -17.91
N SER A 213 -17.45 -22.35 -18.75
CA SER A 213 -16.60 -23.19 -19.62
C SER A 213 -15.17 -23.44 -19.10
N ALA A 214 -14.68 -22.64 -18.13
CA ALA A 214 -13.31 -22.75 -17.60
C ALA A 214 -13.18 -23.60 -16.32
N GLN A 215 -14.29 -24.02 -15.77
CA GLN A 215 -14.37 -24.58 -14.41
C GLN A 215 -13.86 -26.02 -14.25
N ALA A 216 -13.61 -26.75 -15.32
CA ALA A 216 -13.12 -28.12 -15.22
C ALA A 216 -11.59 -28.25 -14.98
N ALA A 217 -10.79 -27.22 -15.29
CA ALA A 217 -9.34 -27.31 -15.24
C ALA A 217 -8.68 -26.58 -14.04
N ASN A 218 -9.38 -25.68 -13.34
CA ASN A 218 -8.72 -24.76 -12.42
C ASN A 218 -9.28 -24.69 -10.98
N ASN A 219 -10.01 -25.70 -10.50
CA ASN A 219 -10.49 -25.73 -9.11
C ASN A 219 -9.35 -25.74 -8.06
N ALA A 220 -8.18 -26.25 -8.40
CA ALA A 220 -7.02 -26.25 -7.51
C ALA A 220 -6.34 -24.85 -7.46
N THR A 221 -6.20 -24.19 -8.61
CA THR A 221 -5.54 -22.86 -8.71
C THR A 221 -6.43 -21.76 -8.14
N ALA A 222 -7.75 -21.83 -8.31
CA ALA A 222 -8.68 -20.87 -7.72
C ALA A 222 -8.73 -20.98 -6.18
N LYS A 223 -8.62 -22.19 -5.63
CA LYS A 223 -8.51 -22.39 -4.16
C LYS A 223 -7.19 -21.88 -3.60
N SER A 224 -6.09 -22.09 -4.31
CA SER A 224 -4.79 -21.57 -3.86
C SER A 224 -4.70 -20.04 -3.93
N MET A 225 -5.32 -19.40 -4.94
CA MET A 225 -5.40 -17.92 -5.00
C MET A 225 -6.25 -17.33 -3.88
N LEU A 226 -7.27 -18.03 -3.39
CA LEU A 226 -8.09 -17.61 -2.25
C LEU A 226 -7.28 -17.59 -0.94
N ILE A 227 -6.26 -18.45 -0.81
CA ILE A 227 -5.44 -18.58 0.40
C ILE A 227 -4.23 -17.65 0.36
N VAL A 228 -3.72 -17.32 -0.84
CA VAL A 228 -2.48 -16.55 -1.04
C VAL A 228 -2.73 -15.07 -1.32
N SER A 229 -4.00 -14.66 -1.54
CA SER A 229 -4.36 -13.25 -1.80
C SER A 229 -5.13 -12.66 -0.61
N PRO A 230 -4.46 -12.32 0.51
CA PRO A 230 -4.95 -11.31 1.43
C PRO A 230 -4.45 -9.93 1.02
#